data_07c5d429d62d7bc191afb2940de9689a
#
_entry.id   07c5d429d62d7bc191afb2940de9689a
#
_cell.length_a   1.000
_cell.length_b   1.000
_cell.length_c   1.000
_cell.angle_alpha   90.00
_cell.angle_beta   90.00
_cell.angle_gamma   90.00
#
_symmetry.space_group_name_H-M   'P 1'
#
loop_
_entity.id
_entity.type
_entity.pdbx_description
1 polymer ?
#
loop_
_entity_poly.entity_id
_entity_poly.type
_entity_poly.pdbx_seq_one_letter_code
_entity_poly.pdbx_strand_id
1 'polypeptide(L)'
;SSSNKENLSFVIELAKKFNVKKNNLINTVKNFKGLNYRQQTIFKNKNISIINDSKSTSYSSSLELLKKKNKIYWLLGGIPKKGDRFNLPKNYYQNIKGFIFGANQKKFILDLKNKIKLKKFSNLKKALNELLKDIKKDSSSRKTILFSPAAASFDNFMNFEDRGQYFNKLINKYINDKNI
;
A
#
# COMPACT_ATOMS: atom_id res chain seq x y z
N SER A 1 4.83 2.46 -12.24
CA SER A 1 3.62 3.30 -12.34
C SER A 1 3.86 4.46 -13.31
N SER A 2 2.81 5.09 -13.83
CA SER A 2 2.90 6.29 -14.67
C SER A 2 3.64 7.42 -13.95
N SER A 3 3.32 7.64 -12.67
CA SER A 3 3.99 8.63 -11.82
C SER A 3 5.50 8.41 -11.70
N ASN A 4 5.97 7.16 -11.70
CA ASN A 4 7.41 6.89 -11.66
C ASN A 4 8.09 7.26 -12.98
N LYS A 5 7.40 7.13 -14.12
CA LYS A 5 7.93 7.54 -15.43
C LYS A 5 8.04 9.07 -15.52
N GLU A 6 7.01 9.80 -15.07
CA GLU A 6 7.04 11.26 -14.99
C GLU A 6 8.17 11.75 -14.10
N ASN A 7 8.26 11.24 -12.87
CA ASN A 7 9.35 11.58 -11.95
C ASN A 7 10.72 11.31 -12.56
N LEU A 8 10.90 10.19 -13.26
CA LEU A 8 12.14 9.85 -13.93
C LEU A 8 12.46 10.83 -15.06
N SER A 9 11.45 11.28 -15.82
CA SER A 9 11.65 12.29 -16.87
C SER A 9 12.18 13.60 -16.29
N PHE A 10 11.62 14.07 -15.17
CA PHE A 10 12.13 15.27 -14.48
C PHE A 10 13.57 15.07 -14.00
N VAL A 11 13.89 13.91 -13.42
CA VAL A 11 15.26 13.59 -12.97
C VAL A 11 16.23 13.61 -14.14
N ILE A 12 15.86 13.05 -15.30
CA ILE A 12 16.70 13.02 -16.50
C ILE A 12 16.96 14.44 -17.01
N GLU A 13 15.92 15.27 -17.13
CA GLU A 13 16.07 16.65 -17.60
C GLU A 13 16.90 17.50 -16.63
N LEU A 14 16.71 17.33 -15.32
CA LEU A 14 17.51 18.00 -14.32
C LEU A 14 19.00 17.56 -14.40
N ALA A 15 19.25 16.26 -14.53
CA ALA A 15 20.59 15.72 -14.66
C ALA A 15 21.32 16.24 -15.91
N LYS A 16 20.61 16.39 -17.03
CA LYS A 16 21.15 17.03 -18.24
C LYS A 16 21.56 18.47 -17.96
N LYS A 17 20.68 19.24 -17.32
CA LYS A 17 20.92 20.66 -16.99
C LYS A 17 22.15 20.86 -16.08
N PHE A 18 22.41 19.90 -15.20
CA PHE A 18 23.59 19.89 -14.33
C PHE A 18 24.80 19.13 -14.91
N ASN A 19 24.79 18.80 -16.21
CA ASN A 19 25.87 18.10 -16.90
C ASN A 19 26.29 16.77 -16.25
N VAL A 20 25.34 16.04 -15.66
CA VAL A 20 25.60 14.72 -15.08
C VAL A 20 25.96 13.74 -16.18
N LYS A 21 27.10 13.04 -16.05
CA LYS A 21 27.55 12.03 -17.02
C LYS A 21 26.48 10.95 -17.20
N LYS A 22 26.14 10.63 -18.45
CA LYS A 22 25.10 9.64 -18.82
C LYS A 22 25.29 8.28 -18.10
N ASN A 23 26.52 7.80 -17.99
CA ASN A 23 26.82 6.52 -17.33
C ASN A 23 26.48 6.57 -15.82
N ASN A 24 26.75 7.68 -15.15
CA ASN A 24 26.41 7.86 -13.73
C ASN A 24 24.88 7.86 -13.55
N LEU A 25 24.15 8.57 -14.42
CA LEU A 25 22.68 8.58 -14.38
C LEU A 25 22.09 7.18 -14.58
N ILE A 26 22.56 6.45 -15.61
CA ILE A 26 22.12 5.09 -15.89
C ILE A 26 22.39 4.16 -14.69
N ASN A 27 23.60 4.21 -14.13
CA ASN A 27 23.97 3.38 -12.98
C ASN A 27 23.13 3.72 -11.74
N THR A 28 22.89 5.00 -11.47
CA THR A 28 22.04 5.44 -10.36
C THR A 28 20.61 4.92 -10.53
N VAL A 29 20.02 5.07 -11.71
CA VAL A 29 18.65 4.59 -12.00
C VAL A 29 18.55 3.07 -11.90
N LYS A 30 19.54 2.32 -12.42
CA LYS A 30 19.56 0.85 -12.33
C LYS A 30 19.67 0.34 -10.90
N ASN A 31 20.43 1.03 -10.06
CA ASN A 31 20.69 0.64 -8.67
C ASN A 31 19.66 1.22 -7.68
N PHE A 32 18.75 2.07 -8.13
CA PHE A 32 17.74 2.68 -7.27
C PHE A 32 16.70 1.67 -6.82
N LYS A 33 16.73 1.32 -5.54
CA LYS A 33 15.83 0.32 -4.93
C LYS A 33 14.45 0.88 -4.55
N GLY A 34 14.16 2.13 -4.88
CA GLY A 34 12.94 2.84 -4.43
C GLY A 34 13.10 3.46 -3.04
N LEU A 35 12.03 4.13 -2.59
CA LEU A 35 11.98 4.75 -1.27
C LEU A 35 11.23 3.84 -0.30
N ASN A 36 11.69 3.80 0.96
CA ASN A 36 11.00 3.09 2.02
C ASN A 36 9.55 3.57 2.15
N TYR A 37 8.64 2.64 2.39
CA TYR A 37 7.21 2.91 2.62
C TYR A 37 6.48 3.56 1.44
N ARG A 38 7.09 3.57 0.24
CA ARG A 38 6.47 3.99 -1.03
C ARG A 38 6.41 2.82 -2.00
N GLN A 39 5.27 2.14 -2.06
CA GLN A 39 5.06 0.93 -2.88
C GLN A 39 6.18 -0.11 -2.68
N GLN A 40 6.77 -0.13 -1.49
CA GLN A 40 7.90 -0.99 -1.13
C GLN A 40 7.43 -2.44 -1.06
N THR A 41 8.01 -3.30 -1.87
CA THR A 41 7.77 -4.75 -1.75
C THR A 41 8.60 -5.31 -0.61
N ILE A 42 7.94 -5.76 0.46
CA ILE A 42 8.57 -6.38 1.65
C ILE A 42 8.88 -7.85 1.39
N PHE A 43 7.94 -8.55 0.75
CA PHE A 43 8.05 -9.98 0.46
C PHE A 43 7.32 -10.29 -0.84
N LYS A 44 7.84 -11.27 -1.59
CA LYS A 44 7.19 -11.77 -2.81
C LYS A 44 7.61 -13.19 -3.09
N ASN A 45 6.64 -14.05 -3.33
CA ASN A 45 6.82 -15.39 -3.89
C ASN A 45 5.79 -15.64 -5.01
N LYS A 46 5.62 -16.90 -5.45
CA LYS A 46 4.68 -17.27 -6.52
C LYS A 46 3.22 -16.93 -6.15
N ASN A 47 2.84 -17.06 -4.88
CA ASN A 47 1.46 -17.01 -4.39
C ASN A 47 1.11 -15.68 -3.73
N ILE A 48 2.06 -15.01 -3.07
CA ILE A 48 1.78 -13.82 -2.27
C ILE A 48 2.80 -12.72 -2.51
N SER A 49 2.31 -11.48 -2.48
CA SER A 49 3.12 -10.28 -2.49
C SER A 49 2.70 -9.39 -1.32
N ILE A 50 3.65 -8.84 -0.58
CA ILE A 50 3.42 -7.93 0.55
C ILE A 50 4.02 -6.58 0.20
N ILE A 51 3.18 -5.55 0.19
CA ILE A 51 3.56 -4.19 -0.21
C ILE A 51 3.29 -3.24 0.95
N ASN A 52 4.32 -2.49 1.35
CA ASN A 52 4.20 -1.38 2.27
C ASN A 52 4.20 -0.07 1.48
N ASP A 53 3.07 0.62 1.54
CA ASP A 53 2.84 1.92 0.93
C ASP A 53 2.29 2.91 1.99
N SER A 54 2.91 2.90 3.18
CA SER A 54 2.49 3.76 4.30
C SER A 54 2.48 5.25 3.95
N LYS A 55 3.23 5.66 2.93
CA LYS A 55 3.20 7.04 2.39
C LYS A 55 1.89 7.41 1.71
N SER A 56 1.04 6.46 1.39
CA SER A 56 -0.29 6.72 0.80
C SER A 56 -1.20 7.42 1.82
N THR A 57 -1.45 8.70 1.60
CA THR A 57 -2.25 9.57 2.48
C THR A 57 -3.61 9.95 1.90
N SER A 58 -3.96 9.39 0.73
CA SER A 58 -5.24 9.59 0.04
C SER A 58 -5.64 8.36 -0.75
N TYR A 59 -6.92 8.23 -1.12
CA TYR A 59 -7.37 7.19 -2.05
C TYR A 59 -6.61 7.24 -3.38
N SER A 60 -6.44 8.42 -3.94
CA SER A 60 -5.76 8.62 -5.24
C SER A 60 -4.37 8.00 -5.25
N SER A 61 -3.61 8.11 -4.15
CA SER A 61 -2.29 7.51 -4.04
C SER A 61 -2.31 5.97 -3.96
N SER A 62 -3.42 5.36 -3.53
CA SER A 62 -3.59 3.89 -3.47
C SER A 62 -4.10 3.28 -4.77
N LEU A 63 -4.75 4.05 -5.67
CA LEU A 63 -5.48 3.52 -6.82
C LEU A 63 -4.63 2.66 -7.75
N GLU A 64 -3.40 3.06 -8.04
CA GLU A 64 -2.51 2.30 -8.93
C GLU A 64 -2.26 0.86 -8.41
N LEU A 65 -2.10 0.72 -7.08
CA LEU A 65 -1.89 -0.59 -6.46
C LEU A 65 -3.18 -1.42 -6.40
N LEU A 66 -4.34 -0.76 -6.36
CA LEU A 66 -5.65 -1.41 -6.33
C LEU A 66 -6.13 -1.89 -7.72
N LYS A 67 -5.53 -1.41 -8.81
CA LYS A 67 -5.85 -1.84 -10.19
C LYS A 67 -5.22 -3.18 -10.60
N LYS A 68 -4.62 -3.92 -9.68
CA LYS A 68 -4.05 -5.23 -9.98
C LYS A 68 -5.15 -6.28 -10.17
N LYS A 69 -4.91 -7.26 -11.06
CA LYS A 69 -5.88 -8.33 -11.36
C LYS A 69 -5.94 -9.44 -10.29
N ASN A 70 -4.96 -9.54 -9.40
CA ASN A 70 -4.93 -10.52 -8.33
C ASN A 70 -5.80 -10.11 -7.13
N LYS A 71 -6.06 -11.05 -6.22
CA LYS A 71 -6.80 -10.78 -4.98
C LYS A 71 -6.02 -9.83 -4.08
N ILE A 72 -6.64 -8.75 -3.62
CA ILE A 72 -6.02 -7.71 -2.80
C ILE A 72 -6.67 -7.67 -1.42
N TYR A 73 -5.86 -7.84 -0.39
CA TYR A 73 -6.20 -7.66 1.01
C TYR A 73 -5.65 -6.31 1.44
N TRP A 74 -6.52 -5.31 1.46
CA TRP A 74 -6.14 -3.91 1.62
C TRP A 74 -6.30 -3.44 3.07
N LEU A 75 -5.18 -3.09 3.73
CA LEU A 75 -5.15 -2.43 5.04
C LEU A 75 -5.20 -0.92 4.84
N LEU A 76 -6.27 -0.28 5.37
CA LEU A 76 -6.50 1.16 5.26
C LEU A 76 -6.96 1.74 6.60
N GLY A 77 -6.61 3.01 6.86
CA GLY A 77 -6.94 3.65 8.14
C GLY A 77 -5.99 4.79 8.49
N GLY A 78 -6.40 5.63 9.41
CA GLY A 78 -5.77 6.88 9.79
C GLY A 78 -6.75 8.05 9.64
N ILE A 79 -6.25 9.28 9.56
CA ILE A 79 -7.07 10.49 9.38
C ILE A 79 -7.33 10.68 7.88
N PRO A 80 -8.58 10.46 7.39
CA PRO A 80 -8.90 10.58 5.98
C PRO A 80 -8.84 12.04 5.52
N LYS A 81 -8.31 12.28 4.34
CA LYS A 81 -8.23 13.63 3.74
C LYS A 81 -9.64 14.14 3.40
N LYS A 82 -9.94 15.39 3.78
CA LYS A 82 -11.19 16.06 3.43
C LYS A 82 -11.31 16.20 1.89
N GLY A 83 -12.49 15.91 1.35
CA GLY A 83 -12.77 15.98 -0.09
C GLY A 83 -12.19 14.84 -0.94
N ASP A 84 -11.37 13.95 -0.37
CA ASP A 84 -10.84 12.79 -1.09
C ASP A 84 -11.95 11.78 -1.41
N ARG A 85 -11.97 11.26 -2.65
CA ARG A 85 -13.02 10.36 -3.16
C ARG A 85 -12.40 9.08 -3.70
N PHE A 86 -13.07 7.96 -3.46
CA PHE A 86 -12.67 6.66 -4.00
C PHE A 86 -13.20 6.47 -5.43
N ASN A 87 -12.36 6.71 -6.42
CA ASN A 87 -12.69 6.67 -7.86
C ASN A 87 -12.03 5.48 -8.58
N LEU A 88 -12.06 4.29 -7.97
CA LEU A 88 -11.61 3.07 -8.64
C LEU A 88 -12.71 2.56 -9.59
N PRO A 89 -12.39 2.10 -10.83
CA PRO A 89 -13.37 1.47 -11.71
C PRO A 89 -14.00 0.20 -11.08
N LYS A 90 -15.31 -0.01 -11.32
CA LYS A 90 -16.11 -1.06 -10.66
C LYS A 90 -15.59 -2.49 -10.92
N ASN A 91 -15.00 -2.73 -12.09
CA ASN A 91 -14.45 -4.04 -12.47
C ASN A 91 -13.31 -4.56 -11.55
N TYR A 92 -12.72 -3.68 -10.72
CA TYR A 92 -11.70 -4.07 -9.74
C TYR A 92 -12.29 -4.44 -8.37
N TYR A 93 -13.51 -4.05 -8.04
CA TYR A 93 -14.10 -4.16 -6.70
C TYR A 93 -14.14 -5.59 -6.17
N GLN A 94 -14.49 -6.57 -7.01
CA GLN A 94 -14.60 -7.98 -6.64
C GLN A 94 -13.27 -8.61 -6.16
N ASN A 95 -12.15 -8.00 -6.54
CA ASN A 95 -10.82 -8.49 -6.18
C ASN A 95 -10.29 -7.90 -4.88
N ILE A 96 -11.01 -6.93 -4.28
CA ILE A 96 -10.53 -6.18 -3.13
C ILE A 96 -11.34 -6.52 -1.88
N LYS A 97 -10.63 -6.79 -0.79
CA LYS A 97 -11.18 -6.90 0.56
C LYS A 97 -10.50 -5.90 1.47
N GLY A 98 -11.26 -4.96 2.03
CA GLY A 98 -10.74 -3.87 2.87
C GLY A 98 -10.77 -4.22 4.35
N PHE A 99 -9.68 -3.92 5.05
CA PHE A 99 -9.49 -4.08 6.49
C PHE A 99 -9.21 -2.71 7.10
N ILE A 100 -10.24 -2.06 7.63
CA ILE A 100 -10.18 -0.70 8.15
C ILE A 100 -9.68 -0.76 9.60
N PHE A 101 -8.67 0.04 9.94
CA PHE A 101 -8.15 0.14 11.30
C PHE A 101 -8.18 1.58 11.84
N GLY A 102 -8.12 1.69 13.19
CA GLY A 102 -8.06 2.97 13.91
C GLY A 102 -9.43 3.53 14.27
N ALA A 103 -9.47 4.77 14.75
CA ALA A 103 -10.69 5.42 15.23
C ALA A 103 -11.54 6.06 14.11
N ASN A 104 -10.91 6.59 13.05
CA ASN A 104 -11.56 7.40 12.01
C ASN A 104 -12.18 6.57 10.87
N GLN A 105 -12.99 5.55 11.21
CA GLN A 105 -13.49 4.57 10.24
C GLN A 105 -14.71 5.04 9.44
N LYS A 106 -15.49 6.00 9.97
CA LYS A 106 -16.81 6.41 9.44
C LYS A 106 -16.75 6.76 7.94
N LYS A 107 -15.78 7.60 7.54
CA LYS A 107 -15.63 8.01 6.14
C LYS A 107 -15.29 6.82 5.23
N PHE A 108 -14.36 5.96 5.61
CA PHE A 108 -14.00 4.78 4.81
C PHE A 108 -15.20 3.85 4.61
N ILE A 109 -16.01 3.64 5.66
CA ILE A 109 -17.21 2.80 5.58
C ILE A 109 -18.22 3.41 4.62
N LEU A 110 -18.50 4.70 4.72
CA LEU A 110 -19.44 5.40 3.84
C LEU A 110 -19.02 5.34 2.37
N ASP A 111 -17.72 5.55 2.09
CA ASP A 111 -17.18 5.59 0.73
C ASP A 111 -17.10 4.21 0.08
N LEU A 112 -16.96 3.12 0.86
CA LEU A 112 -16.55 1.80 0.37
C LEU A 112 -17.58 0.68 0.59
N LYS A 113 -18.56 0.81 1.51
CA LYS A 113 -19.49 -0.25 1.94
C LYS A 113 -20.28 -0.92 0.80
N ASN A 114 -20.59 -0.17 -0.26
CA ASN A 114 -21.33 -0.68 -1.42
C ASN A 114 -20.42 -1.03 -2.62
N LYS A 115 -19.10 -1.03 -2.41
CA LYS A 115 -18.10 -1.21 -3.48
C LYS A 115 -17.23 -2.44 -3.23
N ILE A 116 -16.78 -2.66 -2.01
CA ILE A 116 -15.89 -3.76 -1.64
C ILE A 116 -16.32 -4.41 -0.31
N LYS A 117 -15.89 -5.66 -0.08
CA LYS A 117 -16.09 -6.31 1.23
C LYS A 117 -15.22 -5.62 2.29
N LEU A 118 -15.79 -5.26 3.44
CA LEU A 118 -15.11 -4.52 4.51
C LEU A 118 -15.16 -5.27 5.84
N LYS A 119 -14.06 -5.20 6.59
CA LYS A 119 -13.97 -5.54 8.01
C LYS A 119 -13.36 -4.38 8.79
N LYS A 120 -13.76 -4.19 10.06
CA LYS A 120 -13.38 -3.05 10.91
C LYS A 120 -12.65 -3.51 12.16
N PHE A 121 -11.61 -2.77 12.55
CA PHE A 121 -10.74 -3.10 13.69
C PHE A 121 -10.30 -1.85 14.44
N SER A 122 -10.09 -1.98 15.75
CA SER A 122 -9.65 -0.87 16.60
C SER A 122 -8.21 -0.41 16.30
N ASN A 123 -7.35 -1.28 15.76
CA ASN A 123 -5.96 -0.95 15.45
C ASN A 123 -5.39 -1.83 14.34
N LEU A 124 -4.22 -1.42 13.82
CA LEU A 124 -3.53 -2.10 12.72
C LEU A 124 -3.17 -3.55 13.03
N LYS A 125 -2.73 -3.86 14.26
CA LYS A 125 -2.36 -5.23 14.66
C LYS A 125 -3.55 -6.18 14.55
N LYS A 126 -4.73 -5.78 15.05
CA LYS A 126 -5.95 -6.60 14.96
C LYS A 126 -6.41 -6.76 13.51
N ALA A 127 -6.34 -5.69 12.71
CA ALA A 127 -6.69 -5.74 11.29
C ALA A 127 -5.78 -6.71 10.52
N LEU A 128 -4.46 -6.64 10.73
CA LEU A 128 -3.50 -7.53 10.10
C LEU A 128 -3.72 -8.99 10.51
N ASN A 129 -3.91 -9.27 11.80
CA ASN A 129 -4.14 -10.64 12.28
C ASN A 129 -5.37 -11.28 11.64
N GLU A 130 -6.47 -10.53 11.50
CA GLU A 130 -7.67 -11.05 10.85
C GLU A 130 -7.50 -11.22 9.34
N LEU A 131 -6.78 -10.28 8.69
CA LEU A 131 -6.41 -10.39 7.29
C LEU A 131 -5.62 -11.67 7.03
N LEU A 132 -4.66 -11.99 7.89
CA LEU A 132 -3.84 -13.19 7.77
C LEU A 132 -4.66 -14.48 7.92
N LYS A 133 -5.67 -14.48 8.81
CA LYS A 133 -6.63 -15.62 8.91
C LYS A 133 -7.44 -15.79 7.62
N ASP A 134 -7.88 -14.67 7.02
CA ASP A 134 -8.62 -14.70 5.76
C ASP A 134 -7.77 -15.22 4.61
N ILE A 135 -6.49 -14.83 4.55
CA ILE A 135 -5.53 -15.32 3.54
C ILE A 135 -5.32 -16.83 3.62
N LYS A 136 -5.24 -17.39 4.84
CA LYS A 136 -5.08 -18.83 5.03
C LYS A 136 -6.27 -19.65 4.49
N LYS A 137 -7.47 -19.06 4.51
CA LYS A 137 -8.72 -19.68 4.01
C LYS A 137 -8.96 -19.47 2.53
N ASP A 138 -8.21 -18.58 1.88
CA ASP A 138 -8.40 -18.22 0.47
C ASP A 138 -7.54 -19.11 -0.42
N SER A 139 -8.20 -19.86 -1.33
CA SER A 139 -7.56 -20.74 -2.30
C SER A 139 -7.04 -20.04 -3.56
N SER A 140 -7.24 -18.71 -3.68
CA SER A 140 -6.78 -17.94 -4.85
C SER A 140 -5.28 -18.11 -5.11
N SER A 141 -4.90 -18.27 -6.38
CA SER A 141 -3.51 -18.57 -6.77
C SER A 141 -2.53 -17.42 -6.49
N ARG A 142 -2.98 -16.16 -6.56
CA ARG A 142 -2.15 -14.98 -6.32
C ARG A 142 -2.85 -13.96 -5.44
N LYS A 143 -2.21 -13.59 -4.35
CA LYS A 143 -2.72 -12.65 -3.34
C LYS A 143 -1.76 -11.49 -3.13
N THR A 144 -2.29 -10.32 -2.79
CA THR A 144 -1.48 -9.18 -2.36
C THR A 144 -1.97 -8.71 -0.99
N ILE A 145 -1.08 -8.69 0.00
CA ILE A 145 -1.26 -7.89 1.21
C ILE A 145 -0.80 -6.48 0.88
N LEU A 146 -1.74 -5.55 0.85
CA LEU A 146 -1.48 -4.17 0.53
C LEU A 146 -1.68 -3.30 1.78
N PHE A 147 -0.60 -2.83 2.35
CA PHE A 147 -0.62 -1.78 3.36
C PHE A 147 -0.50 -0.43 2.66
N SER A 148 -1.62 0.20 2.34
CA SER A 148 -1.73 1.51 1.69
C SER A 148 -2.87 2.28 2.37
N PRO A 149 -2.58 2.98 3.48
CA PRO A 149 -3.58 3.47 4.41
C PRO A 149 -4.61 4.44 3.85
N ALA A 150 -4.32 5.12 2.75
CA ALA A 150 -5.17 6.14 2.11
C ALA A 150 -5.57 7.29 3.07
N ALA A 151 -4.73 7.56 4.06
CA ALA A 151 -4.98 8.56 5.12
C ALA A 151 -3.69 9.01 5.81
N ALA A 152 -3.72 10.17 6.43
CA ALA A 152 -2.63 10.63 7.28
C ALA A 152 -2.48 9.73 8.53
N SER A 153 -1.26 9.69 9.09
CA SER A 153 -0.88 8.76 10.18
C SER A 153 -1.04 9.33 11.59
N PHE A 154 -1.29 10.63 11.71
CA PHE A 154 -1.19 11.42 12.96
C PHE A 154 -2.24 11.08 14.03
N ASP A 155 -3.11 10.09 13.81
CA ASP A 155 -4.03 9.58 14.83
C ASP A 155 -3.37 8.62 15.83
N ASN A 156 -2.35 7.86 15.39
CA ASN A 156 -1.69 6.84 16.23
C ASN A 156 -0.17 6.77 16.02
N PHE A 157 0.40 7.55 15.10
CA PHE A 157 1.81 7.51 14.72
C PHE A 157 2.35 8.92 14.54
N MET A 158 3.63 9.12 14.81
CA MET A 158 4.28 10.43 14.62
C MET A 158 4.30 10.85 13.15
N ASN A 159 4.50 9.91 12.24
CA ASN A 159 4.58 10.15 10.80
C ASN A 159 4.27 8.85 10.04
N PHE A 160 4.33 8.90 8.70
CA PHE A 160 4.09 7.71 7.88
C PHE A 160 5.24 6.71 7.94
N GLU A 161 6.46 7.14 8.26
CA GLU A 161 7.63 6.29 8.45
C GLU A 161 7.44 5.40 9.68
N ASP A 162 7.08 5.98 10.81
CA ASP A 162 6.77 5.27 12.05
C ASP A 162 5.65 4.23 11.83
N ARG A 163 4.56 4.64 11.17
CA ARG A 163 3.47 3.73 10.77
C ARG A 163 3.95 2.60 9.87
N GLY A 164 4.81 2.91 8.89
CA GLY A 164 5.38 1.94 7.96
C GLY A 164 6.33 0.96 8.65
N GLN A 165 7.15 1.43 9.57
CA GLN A 165 8.04 0.61 10.38
C GLN A 165 7.25 -0.33 11.31
N TYR A 166 6.21 0.18 11.94
CA TYR A 166 5.31 -0.65 12.77
C TYR A 166 4.66 -1.77 11.97
N PHE A 167 4.17 -1.49 10.75
CA PHE A 167 3.65 -2.54 9.86
C PHE A 167 4.74 -3.57 9.53
N ASN A 168 5.96 -3.13 9.17
CA ASN A 168 7.07 -4.04 8.88
C ASN A 168 7.40 -4.94 10.08
N LYS A 169 7.42 -4.39 11.30
CA LYS A 169 7.64 -5.16 12.53
C LYS A 169 6.57 -6.25 12.72
N LEU A 170 5.31 -5.94 12.46
CA LEU A 170 4.20 -6.89 12.58
C LEU A 170 4.26 -7.99 11.52
N ILE A 171 4.49 -7.63 10.25
CA ILE A 171 4.43 -8.59 9.15
C ILE A 171 5.68 -9.47 9.10
N ASN A 172 6.86 -8.98 9.50
CA ASN A 172 8.09 -9.78 9.54
C ASN A 172 8.00 -10.93 10.54
N LYS A 173 7.32 -10.76 11.67
CA LYS A 173 7.04 -11.87 12.58
C LYS A 173 6.30 -13.00 11.87
N TYR A 174 5.30 -12.65 11.06
CA TYR A 174 4.52 -13.62 10.31
C TYR A 174 5.31 -14.30 9.18
N ILE A 175 6.19 -13.56 8.50
CA ILE A 175 7.06 -14.10 7.44
C ILE A 175 8.06 -15.11 8.05
N ASN A 176 8.70 -14.76 9.17
CA ASN A 176 9.72 -15.58 9.84
C ASN A 176 9.15 -16.88 10.42
N ASP A 177 7.91 -16.83 10.91
CA ASP A 177 7.21 -18.03 11.43
C ASP A 177 6.81 -19.03 10.32
N LYS A 178 7.30 -18.86 9.08
CA LYS A 178 6.99 -19.70 7.90
C LYS A 178 5.49 -19.89 7.65
N ASN A 179 4.68 -18.93 8.05
CA ASN A 179 3.23 -18.99 7.90
C ASN A 179 2.72 -18.43 6.56
N ILE A 180 3.64 -18.18 5.59
CA ILE A 180 3.32 -17.70 4.23
C ILE A 180 3.93 -18.61 3.17
#